data_750fcdd742a23c3f4d8da16babb4f182
#
_entry.id   750fcdd742a23c3f4d8da16babb4f182
#
_cell.length_a   1.000
_cell.length_b   1.000
_cell.length_c   1.000
_cell.angle_alpha   90.00
_cell.angle_beta   90.00
_cell.angle_gamma   90.00
#
_symmetry.space_group_name_H-M   'P 1'
#
loop_
_entity.id
_entity.type
_entity.pdbx_description
1 polymer ?
#
loop_
_entity_poly.entity_id
_entity_poly.type
_entity_poly.pdbx_seq_one_letter_code
_entity_poly.pdbx_strand_id
1 'polypeptide(L)'
;DKKHSVEIPKNTKTIFSLLSMIEQKPYLSVDTKWFNYEHEGEIGRARFIWADSSFIWNENDSLLCDHYRLDLELEKPLRGVYEKTDYFMKNIIVENITREVWVSKKKPRKIILASIKSDLLPFPIKAKIKETVKE
;
A
#
# COMPACT_ATOMS: atom_id res chain seq x y z
N ASP A 1 10.81 -30.01 -11.81
CA ASP A 1 10.57 -28.72 -11.25
C ASP A 1 11.42 -27.64 -11.88
N LYS A 2 10.77 -26.69 -12.43
CA LYS A 2 11.43 -25.58 -13.06
C LYS A 2 11.52 -24.43 -12.12
N LYS A 3 12.70 -24.04 -11.83
CA LYS A 3 12.89 -22.84 -11.06
C LYS A 3 12.97 -21.68 -12.00
N HIS A 4 12.03 -20.80 -11.87
CA HIS A 4 12.08 -19.58 -12.61
C HIS A 4 12.90 -18.58 -11.84
N SER A 5 14.01 -18.24 -12.40
CA SER A 5 14.86 -17.23 -11.84
C SER A 5 14.38 -15.89 -12.34
N VAL A 6 13.95 -15.06 -11.45
CA VAL A 6 13.57 -13.69 -11.78
C VAL A 6 14.61 -12.78 -11.19
N GLU A 7 15.23 -11.99 -12.05
CA GLU A 7 16.19 -11.02 -11.58
C GLU A 7 15.46 -9.83 -11.02
N ILE A 8 15.65 -9.58 -9.73
CA ILE A 8 14.99 -8.48 -9.07
C ILE A 8 16.01 -7.36 -8.88
N PRO A 9 15.74 -6.16 -9.42
CA PRO A 9 16.65 -5.04 -9.25
C PRO A 9 16.88 -4.71 -7.80
N LYS A 10 18.03 -4.12 -7.50
CA LYS A 10 18.33 -3.67 -6.16
C LYS A 10 17.31 -2.65 -5.70
N ASN A 11 17.06 -2.65 -4.43
CA ASN A 11 16.13 -1.73 -3.79
C ASN A 11 14.69 -1.91 -4.25
N THR A 12 14.37 -3.10 -4.73
CA THR A 12 12.99 -3.40 -5.11
C THR A 12 12.16 -3.56 -3.85
N LYS A 13 10.96 -2.99 -3.89
CA LYS A 13 10.04 -2.99 -2.76
C LYS A 13 8.95 -4.02 -2.96
N THR A 14 8.46 -4.56 -1.87
CA THR A 14 7.22 -5.32 -1.84
C THR A 14 6.15 -4.43 -1.23
N ILE A 15 4.90 -4.91 -1.23
CA ILE A 15 3.83 -4.11 -0.61
C ILE A 15 4.15 -3.85 0.87
N PHE A 16 4.71 -4.83 1.56
CA PHE A 16 5.02 -4.66 2.98
C PHE A 16 6.15 -3.67 3.20
N SER A 17 7.18 -3.70 2.37
CA SER A 17 8.27 -2.75 2.54
C SER A 17 7.87 -1.35 2.12
N LEU A 18 6.94 -1.20 1.17
CA LEU A 18 6.38 0.11 0.84
C LEU A 18 5.62 0.70 2.02
N LEU A 19 4.79 -0.11 2.66
CA LEU A 19 4.02 0.35 3.80
C LEU A 19 4.92 0.70 4.97
N SER A 20 5.97 -0.08 5.19
CA SER A 20 6.95 0.24 6.22
C SER A 20 7.66 1.55 5.92
N MET A 21 8.00 1.77 4.66
CA MET A 21 8.68 3.00 4.25
C MET A 21 7.84 4.23 4.51
N ILE A 22 6.53 4.16 4.20
CA ILE A 22 5.66 5.32 4.35
C ILE A 22 5.48 5.69 5.82
N GLU A 23 5.64 4.74 6.72
CA GLU A 23 5.62 5.03 8.14
C GLU A 23 6.89 5.69 8.63
N GLN A 24 8.00 5.40 7.98
CA GLN A 24 9.30 5.86 8.46
C GLN A 24 9.75 7.18 7.86
N LYS A 25 9.24 7.55 6.70
CA LYS A 25 9.73 8.71 5.97
C LYS A 25 8.66 9.77 5.83
N PRO A 26 9.05 11.07 5.90
CA PRO A 26 8.09 12.15 5.68
C PRO A 26 7.64 12.17 4.23
N TYR A 27 6.47 12.73 4.00
CA TYR A 27 5.86 12.68 2.68
C TYR A 27 6.73 13.36 1.61
N LEU A 28 7.47 14.38 1.98
CA LEU A 28 8.31 15.08 1.00
C LEU A 28 9.38 14.19 0.39
N SER A 29 9.81 13.17 1.11
CA SER A 29 10.87 12.31 0.62
C SER A 29 10.35 11.15 -0.24
N VAL A 30 9.04 10.90 -0.23
CA VAL A 30 8.47 9.78 -0.98
C VAL A 30 7.45 10.21 -2.01
N ASP A 31 6.83 11.38 -1.84
CA ASP A 31 5.75 11.81 -2.71
C ASP A 31 6.17 11.83 -4.18
N THR A 32 5.37 11.21 -5.02
CA THR A 32 5.51 11.12 -6.47
C THR A 32 6.74 10.37 -6.98
N LYS A 33 7.56 9.82 -6.10
CA LYS A 33 8.73 9.06 -6.53
C LYS A 33 8.34 7.63 -6.87
N TRP A 34 8.82 7.16 -8.00
CA TRP A 34 8.62 5.77 -8.39
C TRP A 34 9.68 4.90 -7.73
N PHE A 35 9.24 3.75 -7.22
CA PHE A 35 10.11 2.73 -6.64
C PHE A 35 9.93 1.43 -7.41
N ASN A 36 10.99 0.68 -7.58
CA ASN A 36 10.87 -0.65 -8.13
C ASN A 36 10.03 -1.51 -7.22
N TYR A 37 9.14 -2.28 -7.80
CA TYR A 37 8.14 -3.05 -7.05
C TYR A 37 8.07 -4.46 -7.59
N GLU A 38 7.79 -5.40 -6.72
CA GLU A 38 7.71 -6.81 -7.06
C GLU A 38 6.59 -7.47 -6.29
N HIS A 39 5.88 -8.36 -6.96
CA HIS A 39 4.86 -9.18 -6.33
C HIS A 39 4.90 -10.57 -6.96
N GLU A 40 5.27 -11.57 -6.17
CA GLU A 40 5.33 -12.97 -6.61
C GLU A 40 6.04 -13.14 -7.94
N GLY A 41 7.17 -12.45 -8.10
CA GLY A 41 7.96 -12.55 -9.32
C GLY A 41 7.55 -11.59 -10.42
N GLU A 42 6.41 -10.94 -10.29
CA GLU A 42 5.99 -9.93 -11.24
C GLU A 42 6.60 -8.60 -10.85
N ILE A 43 7.23 -7.96 -11.81
CA ILE A 43 8.01 -6.75 -11.57
C ILE A 43 7.29 -5.55 -12.13
N GLY A 44 7.41 -4.45 -11.44
CA GLY A 44 6.81 -3.20 -11.88
C GLY A 44 7.33 -2.07 -11.05
N ARG A 45 6.49 -1.09 -10.83
CA ARG A 45 6.85 0.08 -10.04
C ARG A 45 5.67 0.55 -9.21
N ALA A 46 5.99 1.28 -8.17
CA ALA A 46 5.00 1.79 -7.23
C ALA A 46 5.36 3.21 -6.83
N ARG A 47 4.34 4.00 -6.52
CA ARG A 47 4.57 5.33 -5.97
C ARG A 47 3.44 5.70 -5.03
N PHE A 48 3.79 6.53 -4.06
CA PHE A 48 2.78 7.18 -3.23
C PHE A 48 2.57 8.60 -3.73
N ILE A 49 1.32 8.99 -3.79
CA ILE A 49 0.94 10.37 -4.10
C ILE A 49 0.29 10.93 -2.84
N TRP A 50 0.90 11.95 -2.26
CA TRP A 50 0.32 12.62 -1.10
C TRP A 50 -0.88 13.43 -1.58
N ALA A 51 -2.03 13.16 -1.00
CA ALA A 51 -3.27 13.80 -1.41
C ALA A 51 -3.62 15.00 -0.52
N ASP A 52 -3.57 14.79 0.78
CA ASP A 52 -3.92 15.85 1.71
C ASP A 52 -3.58 15.45 3.14
N SER A 53 -3.90 16.30 4.08
CA SER A 53 -3.88 15.98 5.50
C SER A 53 -5.31 15.88 5.97
N SER A 54 -5.64 14.81 6.65
CA SER A 54 -7.00 14.55 7.10
C SER A 54 -7.01 14.07 8.54
N PHE A 55 -8.07 14.39 9.25
CA PHE A 55 -8.28 13.84 10.57
C PHE A 55 -9.01 12.51 10.45
N ILE A 56 -8.49 11.50 11.11
CA ILE A 56 -9.11 10.19 11.16
C ILE A 56 -9.49 9.90 12.60
N TRP A 57 -10.74 9.53 12.81
CA TRP A 57 -11.22 9.20 14.14
C TRP A 57 -10.81 7.79 14.52
N ASN A 58 -10.25 7.66 15.68
CA ASN A 58 -9.86 6.38 16.25
C ASN A 58 -10.41 6.33 17.66
N GLU A 59 -11.55 5.68 17.80
CA GLU A 59 -12.30 5.65 19.05
C GLU A 59 -12.72 7.05 19.47
N ASN A 60 -12.15 7.59 20.56
CA ASN A 60 -12.56 8.88 21.08
C ASN A 60 -11.66 10.02 20.66
N ASP A 61 -10.64 9.71 19.87
CA ASP A 61 -9.66 10.71 19.45
C ASP A 61 -9.60 10.79 17.94
N SER A 62 -9.23 11.98 17.46
CA SER A 62 -8.91 12.13 16.07
C SER A 62 -7.41 12.32 15.93
N LEU A 63 -6.86 11.76 14.86
CA LEU A 63 -5.45 11.87 14.56
C LEU A 63 -5.30 12.55 13.23
N LEU A 64 -4.42 13.54 13.18
CA LEU A 64 -4.11 14.19 11.91
C LEU A 64 -3.17 13.28 11.14
N CYS A 65 -3.54 12.95 9.92
CA CYS A 65 -2.83 11.99 9.10
C CYS A 65 -2.44 12.56 7.76
N ASP A 66 -1.31 12.09 7.24
CA ASP A 66 -0.99 12.25 5.84
C ASP A 66 -1.78 11.21 5.07
N HIS A 67 -2.47 11.64 4.03
CA HIS A 67 -3.30 10.80 3.21
C HIS A 67 -2.62 10.59 1.87
N TYR A 68 -2.40 9.33 1.50
CA TYR A 68 -1.71 8.96 0.27
C TYR A 68 -2.56 8.07 -0.59
N ARG A 69 -2.40 8.22 -1.89
CA ARG A 69 -2.83 7.22 -2.85
C ARG A 69 -1.60 6.39 -3.23
N LEU A 70 -1.79 5.10 -3.37
CA LEU A 70 -0.72 4.20 -3.80
C LEU A 70 -1.01 3.70 -5.20
N ASP A 71 -0.13 4.01 -6.13
CA ASP A 71 -0.21 3.54 -7.50
C ASP A 71 0.73 2.38 -7.71
N LEU A 72 0.23 1.31 -8.32
CA LEU A 72 1.03 0.15 -8.68
C LEU A 72 0.89 -0.11 -10.17
N GLU A 73 2.02 -0.31 -10.83
CA GLU A 73 2.05 -0.66 -12.24
C GLU A 73 2.96 -1.86 -12.42
N LEU A 74 2.42 -2.97 -12.87
CA LEU A 74 3.22 -4.15 -13.17
C LEU A 74 3.51 -4.20 -14.66
N GLU A 75 4.69 -4.69 -15.01
CA GLU A 75 5.10 -4.77 -16.40
C GLU A 75 4.28 -5.78 -17.17
N LYS A 76 3.81 -6.81 -16.51
CA LYS A 76 3.04 -7.85 -17.14
C LYS A 76 1.67 -7.95 -16.50
N PRO A 77 0.65 -8.33 -17.27
CA PRO A 77 -0.65 -8.58 -16.66
C PRO A 77 -0.53 -9.65 -15.58
N LEU A 78 -1.44 -9.60 -14.62
CA LEU A 78 -1.44 -10.53 -13.50
C LEU A 78 -1.97 -11.91 -13.91
N ARG A 79 -1.57 -12.38 -15.06
CA ARG A 79 -2.01 -13.66 -15.57
C ARG A 79 -1.40 -14.79 -14.75
N GLY A 80 -2.22 -15.70 -14.29
CA GLY A 80 -1.74 -16.82 -13.51
C GLY A 80 -1.54 -16.51 -12.05
N VAL A 81 -1.40 -15.27 -11.69
CA VAL A 81 -1.23 -14.86 -10.29
C VAL A 81 -2.49 -15.18 -9.50
N TYR A 82 -3.64 -15.07 -10.15
CA TYR A 82 -4.93 -15.25 -9.49
C TYR A 82 -5.11 -16.60 -8.84
N GLU A 83 -4.43 -17.60 -9.34
CA GLU A 83 -4.57 -18.94 -8.77
C GLU A 83 -3.79 -19.11 -7.48
N LYS A 84 -2.77 -18.30 -7.28
CA LYS A 84 -1.86 -18.47 -6.15
C LYS A 84 -1.97 -17.36 -5.13
N THR A 85 -2.59 -16.26 -5.50
CA THR A 85 -2.70 -15.10 -4.63
C THR A 85 -4.04 -15.17 -3.91
N ASP A 86 -4.03 -14.97 -2.61
CA ASP A 86 -5.29 -14.99 -1.89
C ASP A 86 -6.17 -13.81 -2.30
N TYR A 87 -7.43 -13.90 -1.92
CA TYR A 87 -8.44 -12.95 -2.35
C TYR A 87 -8.06 -11.51 -1.98
N PHE A 88 -7.50 -11.34 -0.81
CA PHE A 88 -7.13 -10.00 -0.35
C PHE A 88 -6.06 -9.39 -1.25
N MET A 89 -5.02 -10.16 -1.55
CA MET A 89 -3.93 -9.64 -2.37
C MET A 89 -4.38 -9.37 -3.79
N LYS A 90 -5.30 -10.18 -4.33
CA LYS A 90 -5.87 -9.90 -5.63
C LYS A 90 -6.49 -8.52 -5.67
N ASN A 91 -7.22 -8.16 -4.62
CA ASN A 91 -7.90 -6.88 -4.59
C ASN A 91 -6.94 -5.72 -4.37
N ILE A 92 -5.76 -5.99 -3.84
CA ILE A 92 -4.77 -4.93 -3.64
C ILE A 92 -4.05 -4.59 -4.94
N ILE A 93 -3.77 -5.58 -5.77
CA ILE A 93 -2.86 -5.40 -6.89
C ILE A 93 -3.48 -5.39 -8.27
N VAL A 94 -4.78 -5.69 -8.40
CA VAL A 94 -5.41 -5.66 -9.72
C VAL A 94 -5.65 -4.22 -10.18
N GLU A 95 -5.89 -4.07 -11.48
CA GLU A 95 -6.13 -2.77 -12.07
C GLU A 95 -7.49 -2.22 -11.68
N ASN A 96 -7.67 -0.93 -11.89
CA ASN A 96 -8.92 -0.21 -11.60
C ASN A 96 -9.29 -0.24 -10.12
N ILE A 97 -8.27 -0.27 -9.29
CA ILE A 97 -8.45 -0.20 -7.85
C ILE A 97 -7.75 1.05 -7.35
N THR A 98 -8.45 1.78 -6.49
CA THR A 98 -7.87 2.91 -5.78
C THR A 98 -7.41 2.42 -4.43
N ARG A 99 -6.14 2.64 -4.14
CA ARG A 99 -5.53 2.23 -2.88
C ARG A 99 -5.13 3.46 -2.12
N GLU A 100 -5.57 3.56 -0.89
CA GLU A 100 -5.31 4.73 -0.08
C GLU A 100 -4.84 4.32 1.30
N VAL A 101 -3.93 5.11 1.88
CA VAL A 101 -3.48 4.90 3.25
C VAL A 101 -3.40 6.24 3.95
N TRP A 102 -3.64 6.21 5.24
CA TRP A 102 -3.55 7.38 6.12
C TRP A 102 -2.53 7.07 7.20
N VAL A 103 -1.52 7.91 7.29
CA VAL A 103 -0.41 7.70 8.23
C VAL A 103 -0.40 8.87 9.21
N SER A 104 -0.40 8.58 10.50
CA SER A 104 -0.41 9.63 11.51
C SER A 104 0.82 10.53 11.38
N LYS A 105 0.61 11.83 11.52
CA LYS A 105 1.72 12.79 11.48
C LYS A 105 2.52 12.79 12.77
N LYS A 106 1.85 12.51 13.88
CA LYS A 106 2.50 12.46 15.17
C LYS A 106 3.38 11.24 15.28
N LYS A 107 4.54 11.39 15.84
CA LYS A 107 5.45 10.26 16.04
C LYS A 107 5.03 9.45 17.24
N PRO A 108 5.16 8.13 17.18
CA PRO A 108 5.63 7.37 16.02
C PRO A 108 4.58 7.34 14.93
N ARG A 109 5.02 7.56 13.70
CA ARG A 109 4.11 7.54 12.55
C ARG A 109 3.64 6.11 12.32
N LYS A 110 2.35 5.96 12.14
CA LYS A 110 1.76 4.63 11.92
C LYS A 110 0.62 4.74 10.92
N ILE A 111 0.44 3.69 10.14
CA ILE A 111 -0.72 3.60 9.26
C ILE A 111 -1.94 3.39 10.15
N ILE A 112 -2.88 4.31 10.06
CA ILE A 112 -4.09 4.29 10.88
C ILE A 112 -5.25 3.67 10.13
N LEU A 113 -5.30 3.92 8.83
CA LEU A 113 -6.39 3.48 7.99
C LEU A 113 -5.87 3.14 6.62
N ALA A 114 -6.36 2.07 6.04
CA ALA A 114 -6.10 1.71 4.65
C ALA A 114 -7.44 1.43 3.98
N SER A 115 -7.54 1.80 2.72
CA SER A 115 -8.77 1.65 1.97
C SER A 115 -8.48 1.14 0.57
N ILE A 116 -9.28 0.20 0.12
CA ILE A 116 -9.24 -0.31 -1.24
C ILE A 116 -10.62 -0.13 -1.83
N LYS A 117 -10.69 0.59 -2.94
CA LYS A 117 -11.94 0.87 -3.61
C LYS A 117 -11.86 0.34 -5.03
N SER A 118 -12.84 -0.43 -5.42
CA SER A 118 -12.92 -1.01 -6.75
C SER A 118 -14.24 -0.59 -7.39
N ASP A 119 -14.21 -0.41 -8.70
CA ASP A 119 -15.44 -0.11 -9.43
C ASP A 119 -16.45 -1.25 -9.36
N LEU A 120 -15.98 -2.44 -9.01
CA LEU A 120 -16.85 -3.62 -8.93
C LEU A 120 -17.55 -3.74 -7.58
N LEU A 121 -17.14 -2.94 -6.59
CA LEU A 121 -17.72 -3.02 -5.26
C LEU A 121 -18.53 -1.76 -4.98
N PRO A 122 -19.69 -1.89 -4.35
CA PRO A 122 -20.50 -0.73 -4.03
C PRO A 122 -19.95 0.11 -2.89
N PHE A 123 -18.94 -0.39 -2.18
CA PHE A 123 -18.34 0.32 -1.06
C PHE A 123 -16.87 -0.04 -0.97
N PRO A 124 -16.04 0.82 -0.38
CA PRO A 124 -14.63 0.52 -0.21
C PRO A 124 -14.41 -0.49 0.90
N ILE A 125 -13.34 -1.26 0.77
CA ILE A 125 -12.88 -2.14 1.83
C ILE A 125 -11.88 -1.33 2.65
N LYS A 126 -12.13 -1.23 3.96
CA LYS A 126 -11.30 -0.44 4.84
C LYS A 126 -10.76 -1.27 5.97
N ALA A 127 -9.56 -0.95 6.39
CA ALA A 127 -8.94 -1.60 7.53
C ALA A 127 -8.33 -0.54 8.42
N LYS A 128 -8.73 -0.51 9.68
CA LYS A 128 -8.12 0.34 10.68
C LYS A 128 -7.18 -0.48 11.52
N ILE A 129 -6.03 0.09 11.79
CA ILE A 129 -5.06 -0.58 12.61
C ILE A 129 -5.28 -0.15 14.03
N LYS A 130 -5.55 -1.14 14.88
CA LYS A 130 -5.70 -0.88 16.30
C LYS A 130 -4.34 -0.90 16.95
N GLU A 131 -4.12 0.11 17.75
CA GLU A 131 -2.91 0.13 18.54
C GLU A 131 -3.00 -0.92 19.61
N THR A 132 -1.94 -1.72 19.72
CA THR A 132 -1.85 -2.66 20.82
C THR A 132 -1.36 -1.91 22.02
N VAL A 133 -2.11 -1.96 23.10
CA VAL A 133 -1.69 -1.34 24.34
C VAL A 133 -0.58 -2.18 24.95
N LYS A 134 0.54 -1.53 25.18
CA LYS A 134 1.65 -2.22 25.83
C LYS A 134 1.72 -1.77 27.28
N GLU A 135 1.81 -2.74 28.11
CA GLU A 135 1.94 -2.47 29.50
C GLU A 135 3.33 -2.45 29.98
#